data_b6e5532bd9ddbae76599be94debc21a1
#
_entry.id   b6e5532bd9ddbae76599be94debc21a1
#
_cell.length_a   1.000
_cell.length_b   1.000
_cell.length_c   1.000
_cell.angle_alpha   90.00
_cell.angle_beta   90.00
_cell.angle_gamma   90.00
#
_symmetry.space_group_name_H-M   'P 1'
#
loop_
_entity.id
_entity.type
_entity.pdbx_description
1 polymer ?
#
loop_
_entity_poly.entity_id
_entity_poly.type
_entity_poly.pdbx_seq_one_letter_code
_entity_poly.pdbx_strand_id
1 'polypeptide(L)'
;MSDIEVSLAHRLGDFNLEVVFNTPASGVTALFGHSGSGKTSVLRAIAGLIRADHGQVRINGERWQDRGYFMPTHQRPLGYVFQEASLFPHLSVQQNLEYGWRQVPAAERKIAFDSAVDLLGVGPLLKRATQRLSGGERQRVAIARALLTSPRLLLMDEPLSALDHTAKQAILPYLESLHDEFGIPSLYVSHDPREVARLADQVVLLNQGKVVAYGEAANMMTRLDLSLARYAEATSILEGSISSHDPTFHLTWIGMLGGRVAVPRQEIAVGKRARVEIQARDVSLSLKAHSDTSIINLLPARVVDTQEISPSQLLVRLALEDGQTLLSRITRRSAMAIGLHEGCRLYAQVKSVALII
;
A
#
# COMPACT_ATOMS: atom_id res chain seq x y z
N MET A 1 -20.54 -9.61 2.68
CA MET A 1 -19.35 -8.79 2.87
C MET A 1 -19.35 -7.69 1.81
N SER A 2 -18.85 -6.52 2.14
CA SER A 2 -18.73 -5.42 1.16
C SER A 2 -17.51 -5.69 0.30
N ASP A 3 -17.67 -5.81 -1.02
CA ASP A 3 -16.60 -6.26 -1.91
C ASP A 3 -16.46 -5.35 -3.14
N ILE A 4 -15.26 -5.32 -3.69
CA ILE A 4 -14.91 -4.76 -4.99
C ILE A 4 -14.74 -5.94 -5.95
N GLU A 5 -15.76 -6.22 -6.76
CA GLU A 5 -15.76 -7.30 -7.73
C GLU A 5 -15.46 -6.72 -9.11
N VAL A 6 -14.41 -7.19 -9.75
CA VAL A 6 -13.95 -6.73 -11.06
C VAL A 6 -13.70 -7.92 -11.97
N SER A 7 -14.36 -7.94 -13.12
CA SER A 7 -14.09 -8.85 -14.22
C SER A 7 -14.14 -8.04 -15.51
N LEU A 8 -13.01 -7.84 -16.17
CA LEU A 8 -12.88 -6.96 -17.34
C LEU A 8 -12.10 -7.70 -18.44
N ALA A 9 -12.64 -7.64 -19.65
CA ALA A 9 -11.93 -8.00 -20.86
C ALA A 9 -12.06 -6.85 -21.86
N HIS A 10 -10.92 -6.31 -22.32
CA HIS A 10 -10.88 -5.16 -23.20
C HIS A 10 -9.62 -5.15 -24.06
N ARG A 11 -9.77 -4.79 -25.32
CA ARG A 11 -8.65 -4.68 -26.24
C ARG A 11 -8.28 -3.21 -26.48
N LEU A 12 -7.03 -2.88 -26.18
CA LEU A 12 -6.44 -1.55 -26.34
C LEU A 12 -5.36 -1.60 -27.44
N GLY A 13 -5.74 -1.49 -28.71
CA GLY A 13 -4.83 -1.75 -29.82
C GLY A 13 -4.32 -3.18 -29.82
N ASP A 14 -2.99 -3.36 -29.65
CA ASP A 14 -2.36 -4.70 -29.53
C ASP A 14 -2.33 -5.22 -28.12
N PHE A 15 -2.73 -4.43 -27.11
CA PHE A 15 -2.73 -4.83 -25.71
C PHE A 15 -4.09 -5.41 -25.31
N ASN A 16 -4.08 -6.63 -24.75
CA ASN A 16 -5.27 -7.29 -24.25
C ASN A 16 -5.30 -7.23 -22.72
N LEU A 17 -6.35 -6.62 -22.19
CA LEU A 17 -6.63 -6.59 -20.76
C LEU A 17 -7.65 -7.69 -20.44
N GLU A 18 -7.28 -8.61 -19.56
CA GLU A 18 -8.16 -9.68 -19.06
C GLU A 18 -7.91 -9.86 -17.57
N VAL A 19 -8.73 -9.24 -16.75
CA VAL A 19 -8.53 -9.19 -15.29
C VAL A 19 -9.78 -9.66 -14.56
N VAL A 20 -9.56 -10.52 -13.56
CA VAL A 20 -10.60 -10.99 -12.64
C VAL A 20 -10.01 -10.96 -11.23
N PHE A 21 -10.64 -10.21 -10.33
CA PHE A 21 -10.31 -10.21 -8.91
C PHE A 21 -11.50 -9.77 -8.07
N ASN A 22 -11.46 -10.18 -6.80
CA ASN A 22 -12.40 -9.76 -5.77
C ASN A 22 -11.61 -9.39 -4.52
N THR A 23 -11.81 -8.17 -4.01
CA THR A 23 -11.13 -7.67 -2.81
C THR A 23 -12.13 -7.02 -1.88
N PRO A 24 -11.86 -6.98 -0.56
CA PRO A 24 -12.74 -6.27 0.37
C PRO A 24 -12.91 -4.80 -0.03
N ALA A 25 -14.13 -4.28 0.09
CA ALA A 25 -14.40 -2.85 -0.06
C ALA A 25 -14.13 -2.12 1.27
N SER A 26 -12.95 -2.35 1.81
CA SER A 26 -12.39 -1.68 2.99
C SER A 26 -10.88 -1.64 2.85
N GLY A 27 -10.21 -0.69 3.51
CA GLY A 27 -8.78 -0.57 3.42
C GLY A 27 -8.28 -0.12 2.05
N VAL A 28 -7.01 -0.37 1.82
CA VAL A 28 -6.30 -0.02 0.59
C VAL A 28 -5.95 -1.29 -0.19
N THR A 29 -6.48 -1.41 -1.41
CA THR A 29 -6.07 -2.45 -2.36
C THR A 29 -5.09 -1.85 -3.36
N ALA A 30 -3.85 -2.34 -3.37
CA ALA A 30 -2.84 -1.94 -4.34
C ALA A 30 -2.96 -2.74 -5.64
N LEU A 31 -3.05 -2.04 -6.77
CA LEU A 31 -2.82 -2.62 -8.10
C LEU A 31 -1.34 -2.49 -8.42
N PHE A 32 -0.60 -3.58 -8.35
CA PHE A 32 0.86 -3.60 -8.50
C PHE A 32 1.29 -4.32 -9.78
N GLY A 33 2.40 -3.88 -10.37
CA GLY A 33 3.00 -4.49 -11.58
C GLY A 33 3.90 -3.52 -12.32
N HIS A 34 4.68 -4.03 -13.27
CA HIS A 34 5.57 -3.20 -14.10
C HIS A 34 4.80 -2.15 -14.92
N SER A 35 5.50 -1.13 -15.41
CA SER A 35 4.93 -0.18 -16.37
C SER A 35 4.39 -0.94 -17.59
N GLY A 36 3.20 -0.54 -18.07
CA GLY A 36 2.52 -1.22 -19.18
C GLY A 36 1.76 -2.51 -18.79
N SER A 37 1.70 -2.91 -17.52
CA SER A 37 0.96 -4.12 -17.11
C SER A 37 -0.57 -3.97 -17.13
N GLY A 38 -1.10 -2.75 -17.36
CA GLY A 38 -2.55 -2.50 -17.49
C GLY A 38 -3.20 -1.87 -16.25
N LYS A 39 -2.45 -1.51 -15.19
CA LYS A 39 -2.99 -0.95 -13.93
C LYS A 39 -3.89 0.25 -14.12
N THR A 40 -3.39 1.28 -14.81
CA THR A 40 -4.15 2.49 -15.15
C THR A 40 -5.41 2.18 -15.98
N SER A 41 -5.33 1.20 -16.91
CA SER A 41 -6.47 0.79 -17.72
C SER A 41 -7.56 0.12 -16.87
N VAL A 42 -7.18 -0.72 -15.90
CA VAL A 42 -8.12 -1.29 -14.91
C VAL A 42 -8.78 -0.16 -14.11
N LEU A 43 -7.98 0.76 -13.58
CA LEU A 43 -8.50 1.87 -12.77
C LEU A 43 -9.47 2.74 -13.56
N ARG A 44 -9.12 3.08 -14.82
CA ARG A 44 -9.97 3.86 -15.73
C ARG A 44 -11.26 3.13 -16.11
N ALA A 45 -11.22 1.81 -16.28
CA ALA A 45 -12.42 1.01 -16.53
C ALA A 45 -13.34 0.98 -15.31
N ILE A 46 -12.79 0.82 -14.09
CA ILE A 46 -13.55 0.92 -12.83
C ILE A 46 -14.15 2.33 -12.68
N ALA A 47 -13.42 3.37 -13.06
CA ALA A 47 -13.93 4.74 -13.05
C ALA A 47 -15.02 5.03 -14.12
N GLY A 48 -15.17 4.16 -15.12
CA GLY A 48 -16.05 4.39 -16.27
C GLY A 48 -15.50 5.36 -17.29
N LEU A 49 -14.20 5.68 -17.21
CA LEU A 49 -13.48 6.46 -18.22
C LEU A 49 -13.16 5.63 -19.48
N ILE A 50 -13.12 4.32 -19.33
CA ILE A 50 -13.04 3.34 -20.41
C ILE A 50 -14.21 2.38 -20.24
N ARG A 51 -14.95 2.14 -21.31
CA ARG A 51 -15.97 1.09 -21.35
C ARG A 51 -15.31 -0.18 -21.87
N ALA A 52 -15.18 -1.18 -20.99
CA ALA A 52 -14.64 -2.47 -21.38
C ALA A 52 -15.60 -3.20 -22.36
N ASP A 53 -15.03 -3.94 -23.32
CA ASP A 53 -15.82 -4.70 -24.32
C ASP A 53 -16.70 -5.76 -23.63
N HIS A 54 -16.13 -6.44 -22.65
CA HIS A 54 -16.85 -7.30 -21.71
C HIS A 54 -16.44 -6.89 -20.30
N GLY A 55 -17.41 -6.56 -19.46
CA GLY A 55 -17.07 -6.07 -18.13
C GLY A 55 -18.18 -6.29 -17.12
N GLN A 56 -17.74 -6.66 -15.92
CA GLN A 56 -18.54 -6.63 -14.71
C GLN A 56 -17.76 -5.87 -13.65
N VAL A 57 -18.33 -4.81 -13.15
CA VAL A 57 -17.80 -4.02 -12.04
C VAL A 57 -18.92 -3.82 -11.04
N ARG A 58 -18.71 -4.33 -9.82
CA ARG A 58 -19.61 -4.13 -8.68
C ARG A 58 -18.82 -3.63 -7.49
N ILE A 59 -19.36 -2.62 -6.83
CA ILE A 59 -18.78 -2.04 -5.62
C ILE A 59 -19.83 -2.06 -4.53
N ASN A 60 -19.58 -2.76 -3.45
CA ASN A 60 -20.54 -2.95 -2.35
C ASN A 60 -21.90 -3.46 -2.84
N GLY A 61 -21.92 -4.39 -3.82
CA GLY A 61 -23.13 -4.91 -4.44
C GLY A 61 -23.78 -3.99 -5.48
N GLU A 62 -23.40 -2.72 -5.55
CA GLU A 62 -23.88 -1.78 -6.55
C GLU A 62 -23.24 -2.06 -7.92
N ARG A 63 -24.05 -2.19 -8.94
CA ARG A 63 -23.60 -2.51 -10.29
C ARG A 63 -23.19 -1.25 -11.03
N TRP A 64 -21.91 -1.13 -11.40
CA TRP A 64 -21.37 -0.02 -12.19
C TRP A 64 -21.20 -0.37 -13.67
N GLN A 65 -20.90 -1.63 -13.98
CA GLN A 65 -20.92 -2.18 -15.33
C GLN A 65 -21.36 -3.64 -15.28
N ASP A 66 -22.16 -4.05 -16.26
CA ASP A 66 -22.55 -5.46 -16.46
C ASP A 66 -23.04 -5.62 -17.91
N ARG A 67 -23.46 -6.86 -18.32
CA ARG A 67 -24.05 -7.08 -19.66
C ARG A 67 -25.21 -6.13 -19.89
N GLY A 68 -25.06 -5.25 -20.90
CA GLY A 68 -26.10 -4.29 -21.29
C GLY A 68 -26.26 -3.05 -20.37
N TYR A 69 -25.51 -2.95 -19.27
CA TYR A 69 -25.57 -1.81 -18.36
C TYR A 69 -24.20 -1.17 -18.18
N PHE A 70 -24.16 0.15 -18.25
CA PHE A 70 -22.97 0.95 -18.00
C PHE A 70 -23.34 2.26 -17.28
N MET A 71 -22.91 2.39 -16.03
CA MET A 71 -23.06 3.62 -15.25
C MET A 71 -22.01 4.63 -15.72
N PRO A 72 -22.40 5.80 -16.25
CA PRO A 72 -21.45 6.81 -16.70
C PRO A 72 -20.64 7.35 -15.52
N THR A 73 -19.42 7.80 -15.78
CA THR A 73 -18.43 8.22 -14.75
C THR A 73 -19.00 9.24 -13.76
N HIS A 74 -19.76 10.23 -14.23
CA HIS A 74 -20.31 11.28 -13.38
C HIS A 74 -21.43 10.82 -12.43
N GLN A 75 -21.93 9.60 -12.61
CA GLN A 75 -22.89 8.96 -11.69
C GLN A 75 -22.22 7.99 -10.71
N ARG A 76 -20.96 7.62 -10.95
CA ARG A 76 -20.21 6.75 -10.05
C ARG A 76 -19.77 7.54 -8.82
N PRO A 77 -20.12 7.13 -7.60
CA PRO A 77 -19.74 7.83 -6.37
C PRO A 77 -18.27 7.57 -6.04
N LEU A 78 -17.35 8.09 -6.85
CA LEU A 78 -15.91 7.89 -6.69
C LEU A 78 -15.13 9.21 -6.69
N GLY A 79 -13.98 9.20 -6.02
CA GLY A 79 -12.94 10.21 -6.18
C GLY A 79 -11.82 9.64 -7.05
N TYR A 80 -11.30 10.44 -7.98
CA TYR A 80 -10.18 10.02 -8.82
C TYR A 80 -9.00 10.99 -8.65
N VAL A 81 -7.85 10.44 -8.26
CA VAL A 81 -6.57 11.15 -8.20
C VAL A 81 -5.72 10.67 -9.35
N PHE A 82 -5.45 11.55 -10.30
CA PHE A 82 -4.64 11.27 -11.48
C PHE A 82 -3.15 11.30 -11.14
N GLN A 83 -2.34 10.65 -11.95
CA GLN A 83 -0.88 10.64 -11.84
C GLN A 83 -0.32 12.07 -11.87
N GLU A 84 -0.81 12.91 -12.78
CA GLU A 84 -0.64 14.36 -12.71
C GLU A 84 -1.80 14.96 -11.92
N ALA A 85 -1.51 15.81 -10.97
CA ALA A 85 -2.51 16.36 -10.02
C ALA A 85 -3.73 17.04 -10.68
N SER A 86 -3.64 17.39 -11.99
CA SER A 86 -4.74 17.91 -12.85
C SER A 86 -5.63 18.95 -12.17
N LEU A 87 -5.01 19.89 -11.43
CA LEU A 87 -5.74 21.00 -10.80
C LEU A 87 -6.20 22.01 -11.85
N PHE A 88 -7.31 22.68 -11.58
CA PHE A 88 -7.80 23.77 -12.45
C PHE A 88 -6.87 24.97 -12.33
N PRO A 89 -6.11 25.32 -13.39
CA PRO A 89 -5.04 26.33 -13.30
C PRO A 89 -5.55 27.78 -13.14
N HIS A 90 -6.80 28.02 -13.48
CA HIS A 90 -7.46 29.34 -13.38
C HIS A 90 -8.13 29.55 -12.02
N LEU A 91 -8.13 28.55 -11.14
CA LEU A 91 -8.72 28.62 -9.81
C LEU A 91 -7.63 28.61 -8.71
N SER A 92 -7.92 29.28 -7.59
CA SER A 92 -7.12 29.13 -6.38
C SER A 92 -7.23 27.72 -5.81
N VAL A 93 -6.38 27.37 -4.83
CA VAL A 93 -6.48 26.09 -4.10
C VAL A 93 -7.87 25.94 -3.49
N GLN A 94 -8.34 26.94 -2.75
CA GLN A 94 -9.67 26.92 -2.14
C GLN A 94 -10.77 26.68 -3.18
N GLN A 95 -10.76 27.36 -4.31
CA GLN A 95 -11.74 27.18 -5.37
C GLN A 95 -11.66 25.78 -6.02
N ASN A 96 -10.45 25.21 -6.14
CA ASN A 96 -10.28 23.82 -6.57
C ASN A 96 -10.95 22.84 -5.62
N LEU A 97 -10.76 23.02 -4.31
CA LEU A 97 -11.37 22.17 -3.27
C LEU A 97 -12.89 22.34 -3.23
N GLU A 98 -13.38 23.57 -3.30
CA GLU A 98 -14.81 23.87 -3.28
C GLU A 98 -15.54 23.39 -4.52
N TYR A 99 -14.86 23.20 -5.65
CA TYR A 99 -15.48 22.87 -6.95
C TYR A 99 -16.33 21.59 -6.88
N GLY A 100 -15.75 20.50 -6.40
CA GLY A 100 -16.49 19.24 -6.21
C GLY A 100 -17.38 19.27 -4.97
N TRP A 101 -16.88 19.85 -3.87
CA TRP A 101 -17.60 19.90 -2.59
C TRP A 101 -18.95 20.60 -2.67
N ARG A 102 -19.06 21.69 -3.44
CA ARG A 102 -20.32 22.44 -3.62
C ARG A 102 -21.36 21.68 -4.45
N GLN A 103 -20.93 20.70 -5.27
CA GLN A 103 -21.83 19.89 -6.07
C GLN A 103 -22.47 18.75 -5.28
N VAL A 104 -21.87 18.36 -4.15
CA VAL A 104 -22.43 17.37 -3.24
C VAL A 104 -23.52 18.03 -2.40
N PRO A 105 -24.77 17.52 -2.42
CA PRO A 105 -25.82 18.01 -1.54
C PRO A 105 -25.40 18.02 -0.07
N ALA A 106 -25.75 19.07 0.66
CA ALA A 106 -25.25 19.22 2.05
C ALA A 106 -25.56 18.01 2.95
N ALA A 107 -26.71 17.37 2.75
CA ALA A 107 -27.12 16.17 3.47
C ALA A 107 -26.30 14.91 3.12
N GLU A 108 -25.60 14.91 1.98
CA GLU A 108 -24.81 13.79 1.49
C GLU A 108 -23.30 13.96 1.76
N ARG A 109 -22.90 15.13 2.26
CA ARG A 109 -21.51 15.43 2.59
C ARG A 109 -21.07 14.63 3.82
N LYS A 110 -20.29 13.61 3.60
CA LYS A 110 -19.72 12.78 4.68
C LYS A 110 -18.40 13.35 5.21
N ILE A 111 -17.70 14.12 4.39
CA ILE A 111 -16.40 14.71 4.71
C ILE A 111 -16.57 16.21 4.86
N ALA A 112 -16.26 16.73 6.06
CA ALA A 112 -16.23 18.16 6.30
C ALA A 112 -15.06 18.82 5.56
N PHE A 113 -15.27 20.05 5.09
CA PHE A 113 -14.25 20.79 4.33
C PHE A 113 -12.98 20.96 5.17
N ASP A 114 -13.13 21.42 6.40
CA ASP A 114 -12.01 21.68 7.31
C ASP A 114 -11.27 20.39 7.67
N SER A 115 -11.97 19.27 7.88
CA SER A 115 -11.32 17.97 8.16
C SER A 115 -10.40 17.52 7.03
N ALA A 116 -10.82 17.66 5.76
CA ALA A 116 -9.96 17.33 4.62
C ALA A 116 -8.78 18.31 4.48
N VAL A 117 -9.00 19.59 4.76
CA VAL A 117 -7.97 20.66 4.73
C VAL A 117 -6.91 20.39 5.81
N ASP A 118 -7.33 20.08 7.02
CA ASP A 118 -6.45 19.82 8.17
C ASP A 118 -5.69 18.51 7.98
N LEU A 119 -6.39 17.41 7.64
CA LEU A 119 -5.76 16.11 7.41
C LEU A 119 -4.64 16.20 6.38
N LEU A 120 -4.82 16.92 5.28
CA LEU A 120 -3.82 17.01 4.21
C LEU A 120 -2.88 18.22 4.36
N GLY A 121 -3.01 18.98 5.42
CA GLY A 121 -2.16 20.13 5.72
C GLY A 121 -2.16 21.19 4.62
N VAL A 122 -3.31 21.41 3.95
CA VAL A 122 -3.43 22.35 2.83
C VAL A 122 -3.98 23.73 3.24
N GLY A 123 -4.30 23.94 4.51
CA GLY A 123 -4.82 25.19 5.05
C GLY A 123 -3.99 26.43 4.66
N PRO A 124 -2.65 26.42 4.86
CA PRO A 124 -1.77 27.55 4.48
C PRO A 124 -1.74 27.83 2.96
N LEU A 125 -2.24 26.90 2.14
CA LEU A 125 -2.20 26.97 0.67
C LEU A 125 -3.48 27.54 0.08
N LEU A 126 -4.58 27.61 0.80
CA LEU A 126 -5.94 27.90 0.29
C LEU A 126 -6.01 29.12 -0.64
N LYS A 127 -5.29 30.20 -0.28
CA LYS A 127 -5.27 31.46 -1.05
C LYS A 127 -4.28 31.46 -2.21
N ARG A 128 -3.45 30.41 -2.36
CA ARG A 128 -2.42 30.37 -3.41
C ARG A 128 -3.02 29.98 -4.76
N ALA A 129 -2.40 30.47 -5.83
CA ALA A 129 -2.63 29.98 -7.19
C ALA A 129 -1.95 28.59 -7.34
N THR A 130 -2.63 27.67 -8.03
CA THR A 130 -2.16 26.28 -8.21
C THR A 130 -0.81 26.17 -8.91
N GLN A 131 -0.47 27.13 -9.77
CA GLN A 131 0.81 27.19 -10.48
C GLN A 131 2.03 27.46 -9.55
N ARG A 132 1.78 28.00 -8.35
CA ARG A 132 2.83 28.32 -7.36
C ARG A 132 3.05 27.20 -6.34
N LEU A 133 2.43 26.06 -6.53
CA LEU A 133 2.55 24.91 -5.64
C LEU A 133 3.72 24.03 -6.05
N SER A 134 4.42 23.45 -5.08
CA SER A 134 5.35 22.34 -5.32
C SER A 134 4.60 21.09 -5.81
N GLY A 135 5.33 20.10 -6.32
CA GLY A 135 4.72 18.82 -6.74
C GLY A 135 3.92 18.14 -5.62
N GLY A 136 4.51 18.07 -4.43
CA GLY A 136 3.86 17.48 -3.26
C GLY A 136 2.64 18.28 -2.77
N GLU A 137 2.71 19.63 -2.78
CA GLU A 137 1.57 20.48 -2.45
C GLU A 137 0.43 20.28 -3.46
N ARG A 138 0.74 20.24 -4.77
CA ARG A 138 -0.26 19.95 -5.81
C ARG A 138 -0.95 18.61 -5.58
N GLN A 139 -0.19 17.59 -5.25
CA GLN A 139 -0.73 16.26 -5.02
C GLN A 139 -1.65 16.20 -3.80
N ARG A 140 -1.26 16.82 -2.68
CA ARG A 140 -2.12 16.92 -1.49
C ARG A 140 -3.43 17.66 -1.79
N VAL A 141 -3.38 18.74 -2.56
CA VAL A 141 -4.58 19.47 -3.00
C VAL A 141 -5.45 18.59 -3.91
N ALA A 142 -4.88 17.79 -4.82
CA ALA A 142 -5.64 16.90 -5.68
C ALA A 142 -6.34 15.78 -4.89
N ILE A 143 -5.67 15.23 -3.88
CA ILE A 143 -6.27 14.24 -2.97
C ILE A 143 -7.40 14.89 -2.17
N ALA A 144 -7.19 16.07 -1.57
CA ALA A 144 -8.24 16.81 -0.84
C ALA A 144 -9.47 17.07 -1.72
N ARG A 145 -9.24 17.49 -2.97
CA ARG A 145 -10.32 17.73 -3.93
C ARG A 145 -11.14 16.48 -4.23
N ALA A 146 -10.46 15.33 -4.39
CA ALA A 146 -11.12 14.05 -4.62
C ALA A 146 -11.94 13.60 -3.40
N LEU A 147 -11.40 13.76 -2.18
CA LEU A 147 -12.09 13.43 -0.93
C LEU A 147 -13.34 14.28 -0.70
N LEU A 148 -13.27 15.57 -0.99
CA LEU A 148 -14.37 16.52 -0.78
C LEU A 148 -15.59 16.24 -1.65
N THR A 149 -15.51 15.35 -2.64
CA THR A 149 -16.69 14.81 -3.32
C THR A 149 -17.45 13.76 -2.50
N SER A 150 -17.00 13.46 -1.27
CA SER A 150 -17.57 12.42 -0.39
C SER A 150 -17.72 11.06 -1.08
N PRO A 151 -16.63 10.53 -1.69
CA PRO A 151 -16.71 9.33 -2.51
C PRO A 151 -16.94 8.07 -1.68
N ARG A 152 -17.54 7.04 -2.31
CA ARG A 152 -17.63 5.69 -1.75
C ARG A 152 -16.44 4.80 -2.12
N LEU A 153 -15.62 5.24 -3.07
CA LEU A 153 -14.40 4.58 -3.51
C LEU A 153 -13.40 5.65 -3.97
N LEU A 154 -12.16 5.56 -3.49
CA LEU A 154 -11.08 6.44 -3.93
C LEU A 154 -10.16 5.68 -4.89
N LEU A 155 -9.94 6.24 -6.06
CA LEU A 155 -9.06 5.70 -7.09
C LEU A 155 -7.83 6.59 -7.20
N MET A 156 -6.63 6.03 -7.03
CA MET A 156 -5.37 6.77 -7.08
C MET A 156 -4.43 6.14 -8.10
N ASP A 157 -4.15 6.85 -9.18
CA ASP A 157 -3.33 6.38 -10.30
C ASP A 157 -1.91 6.91 -10.17
N GLU A 158 -0.99 6.11 -9.63
CA GLU A 158 0.42 6.43 -9.36
C GLU A 158 0.62 7.83 -8.71
N PRO A 159 -0.08 8.16 -7.60
CA PRO A 159 -0.16 9.52 -7.11
C PRO A 159 1.17 10.09 -6.62
N LEU A 160 2.18 9.26 -6.38
CA LEU A 160 3.49 9.67 -5.88
C LEU A 160 4.62 9.56 -6.93
N SER A 161 4.34 9.08 -8.14
CA SER A 161 5.37 8.75 -9.13
C SER A 161 6.21 9.96 -9.58
N ALA A 162 5.61 11.15 -9.65
CA ALA A 162 6.27 12.39 -10.07
C ALA A 162 7.03 13.11 -8.94
N LEU A 163 7.10 12.53 -7.73
CA LEU A 163 7.67 13.17 -6.56
C LEU A 163 9.06 12.58 -6.25
N ASP A 164 9.95 13.44 -5.76
CA ASP A 164 11.20 12.99 -5.17
C ASP A 164 10.99 12.24 -3.85
N HIS A 165 12.05 11.61 -3.36
CA HIS A 165 11.99 10.79 -2.14
C HIS A 165 11.49 11.57 -0.91
N THR A 166 11.96 12.80 -0.73
CA THR A 166 11.59 13.65 0.41
C THR A 166 10.10 14.03 0.36
N ALA A 167 9.61 14.42 -0.81
CA ALA A 167 8.20 14.75 -1.02
C ALA A 167 7.30 13.52 -0.83
N LYS A 168 7.73 12.32 -1.29
CA LYS A 168 7.01 11.06 -1.03
C LYS A 168 6.88 10.79 0.46
N GLN A 169 7.97 10.87 1.22
CA GLN A 169 7.96 10.65 2.67
C GLN A 169 7.06 11.64 3.42
N ALA A 170 6.95 12.86 2.92
CA ALA A 170 6.07 13.87 3.51
C ALA A 170 4.58 13.63 3.24
N ILE A 171 4.21 12.90 2.17
CA ILE A 171 2.80 12.65 1.80
C ILE A 171 2.29 11.32 2.38
N LEU A 172 3.15 10.31 2.47
CA LEU A 172 2.75 8.97 2.90
C LEU A 172 1.96 8.96 4.23
N PRO A 173 2.35 9.71 5.29
CA PRO A 173 1.56 9.75 6.51
C PRO A 173 0.11 10.23 6.32
N TYR A 174 -0.10 11.16 5.38
CA TYR A 174 -1.46 11.62 5.08
C TYR A 174 -2.30 10.54 4.38
N LEU A 175 -1.67 9.72 3.52
CA LEU A 175 -2.35 8.60 2.87
C LEU A 175 -2.67 7.46 3.86
N GLU A 176 -1.79 7.20 4.82
CA GLU A 176 -2.01 6.25 5.92
C GLU A 176 -3.22 6.68 6.77
N SER A 177 -3.22 7.94 7.24
CA SER A 177 -4.29 8.46 8.08
C SER A 177 -5.63 8.58 7.36
N LEU A 178 -5.64 8.67 6.03
CA LEU A 178 -6.85 8.86 5.23
C LEU A 178 -7.84 7.71 5.39
N HIS A 179 -7.34 6.47 5.40
CA HIS A 179 -8.18 5.31 5.59
C HIS A 179 -8.77 5.26 7.01
N ASP A 180 -7.94 5.51 8.03
CA ASP A 180 -8.35 5.46 9.43
C ASP A 180 -9.36 6.56 9.76
N GLU A 181 -9.20 7.75 9.19
CA GLU A 181 -10.07 8.91 9.46
C GLU A 181 -11.42 8.79 8.75
N PHE A 182 -11.46 8.38 7.49
CA PHE A 182 -12.67 8.42 6.67
C PHE A 182 -13.27 7.05 6.34
N GLY A 183 -12.53 5.96 6.54
CA GLY A 183 -12.99 4.59 6.25
C GLY A 183 -13.35 4.34 4.78
N ILE A 184 -12.78 5.13 3.85
CA ILE A 184 -13.08 5.04 2.42
C ILE A 184 -12.18 3.97 1.80
N PRO A 185 -12.76 2.92 1.17
CA PRO A 185 -11.97 1.95 0.43
C PRO A 185 -11.23 2.63 -0.72
N SER A 186 -9.98 2.20 -0.95
CA SER A 186 -9.13 2.81 -1.95
C SER A 186 -8.50 1.77 -2.87
N LEU A 187 -8.48 2.06 -4.19
CA LEU A 187 -7.64 1.36 -5.15
C LEU A 187 -6.43 2.23 -5.48
N TYR A 188 -5.26 1.74 -5.14
CA TYR A 188 -4.00 2.47 -5.24
C TYR A 188 -3.08 1.83 -6.28
N VAL A 189 -2.82 2.50 -7.38
CA VAL A 189 -1.86 2.03 -8.40
C VAL A 189 -0.44 2.45 -8.00
N SER A 190 0.46 1.49 -7.92
CA SER A 190 1.89 1.74 -7.73
C SER A 190 2.74 0.68 -8.42
N HIS A 191 4.01 1.02 -8.65
CA HIS A 191 5.07 0.11 -9.06
C HIS A 191 6.22 0.09 -8.02
N ASP A 192 6.09 0.85 -6.92
CA ASP A 192 7.07 0.90 -5.82
C ASP A 192 6.63 -0.07 -4.70
N PRO A 193 7.41 -1.16 -4.44
CA PRO A 193 7.07 -2.11 -3.37
C PRO A 193 6.99 -1.49 -1.98
N ARG A 194 7.73 -0.40 -1.72
CA ARG A 194 7.72 0.30 -0.43
C ARG A 194 6.40 1.04 -0.19
N GLU A 195 5.85 1.66 -1.24
CA GLU A 195 4.52 2.28 -1.16
C GLU A 195 3.45 1.22 -0.86
N VAL A 196 3.55 0.06 -1.53
CA VAL A 196 2.64 -1.08 -1.30
C VAL A 196 2.77 -1.63 0.11
N ALA A 197 4.00 -1.88 0.58
CA ALA A 197 4.25 -2.35 1.94
C ALA A 197 3.65 -1.44 3.00
N ARG A 198 3.71 -0.14 2.73
CA ARG A 198 3.32 0.89 3.68
C ARG A 198 1.81 1.13 3.71
N LEU A 199 1.17 1.14 2.55
CA LEU A 199 -0.22 1.58 2.39
C LEU A 199 -1.21 0.44 2.23
N ALA A 200 -0.81 -0.71 1.63
CA ALA A 200 -1.77 -1.70 1.16
C ALA A 200 -2.15 -2.74 2.22
N ASP A 201 -3.43 -3.06 2.28
CA ASP A 201 -3.97 -4.22 2.99
C ASP A 201 -4.10 -5.41 2.04
N GLN A 202 -4.44 -5.14 0.79
CA GLN A 202 -4.57 -6.13 -0.28
C GLN A 202 -3.70 -5.75 -1.47
N VAL A 203 -3.21 -6.74 -2.20
CA VAL A 203 -2.46 -6.55 -3.44
C VAL A 203 -3.10 -7.36 -4.56
N VAL A 204 -3.29 -6.72 -5.70
CA VAL A 204 -3.61 -7.37 -6.98
C VAL A 204 -2.39 -7.21 -7.89
N LEU A 205 -1.68 -8.29 -8.14
CA LEU A 205 -0.49 -8.32 -8.99
C LEU A 205 -0.89 -8.51 -10.44
N LEU A 206 -0.56 -7.51 -11.27
CA LEU A 206 -0.82 -7.53 -12.70
C LEU A 206 0.46 -7.74 -13.51
N ASN A 207 0.37 -8.56 -14.54
CA ASN A 207 1.40 -8.73 -15.55
C ASN A 207 0.77 -8.89 -16.93
N GLN A 208 1.21 -8.09 -17.91
CA GLN A 208 0.77 -8.17 -19.31
C GLN A 208 -0.76 -8.25 -19.47
N GLY A 209 -1.49 -7.39 -18.76
CA GLY A 209 -2.95 -7.31 -18.84
C GLY A 209 -3.72 -8.38 -18.07
N LYS A 210 -3.04 -9.24 -17.32
CA LYS A 210 -3.67 -10.33 -16.55
C LYS A 210 -3.37 -10.21 -15.06
N VAL A 211 -4.30 -10.70 -14.22
CA VAL A 211 -4.05 -10.89 -12.79
C VAL A 211 -3.23 -12.17 -12.60
N VAL A 212 -2.04 -12.03 -12.01
CA VAL A 212 -1.16 -13.16 -11.67
C VAL A 212 -1.55 -13.76 -10.33
N ALA A 213 -1.81 -12.92 -9.35
CA ALA A 213 -2.23 -13.30 -8.01
C ALA A 213 -2.90 -12.10 -7.32
N TYR A 214 -3.71 -12.36 -6.31
CA TYR A 214 -4.22 -11.33 -5.40
C TYR A 214 -4.42 -11.89 -3.99
N GLY A 215 -4.39 -11.03 -2.98
CA GLY A 215 -4.55 -11.41 -1.57
C GLY A 215 -3.96 -10.38 -0.62
N GLU A 216 -3.89 -10.72 0.64
CA GLU A 216 -3.33 -9.87 1.70
C GLU A 216 -1.88 -9.45 1.40
N ALA A 217 -1.58 -8.16 1.57
CA ALA A 217 -0.28 -7.58 1.24
C ALA A 217 0.87 -8.28 1.96
N ALA A 218 0.75 -8.55 3.26
CA ALA A 218 1.77 -9.22 4.05
C ALA A 218 2.15 -10.59 3.48
N ASN A 219 1.16 -11.37 3.04
CA ASN A 219 1.36 -12.67 2.42
C ASN A 219 1.95 -12.54 1.00
N MET A 220 1.38 -11.64 0.19
CA MET A 220 1.79 -11.45 -1.20
C MET A 220 3.24 -11.00 -1.33
N MET A 221 3.71 -10.13 -0.42
CA MET A 221 5.06 -9.58 -0.45
C MET A 221 6.15 -10.59 -0.09
N THR A 222 5.81 -11.67 0.59
CA THR A 222 6.78 -12.71 1.00
C THR A 222 6.71 -13.98 0.16
N ARG A 223 5.81 -14.08 -0.81
CA ARG A 223 5.71 -15.23 -1.73
C ARG A 223 6.85 -15.23 -2.74
N LEU A 224 7.73 -16.25 -2.67
CA LEU A 224 8.93 -16.35 -3.52
C LEU A 224 8.60 -16.61 -5.00
N ASP A 225 7.44 -17.20 -5.30
CA ASP A 225 6.96 -17.43 -6.67
C ASP A 225 6.52 -16.12 -7.37
N LEU A 226 6.29 -15.04 -6.61
CA LEU A 226 5.87 -13.74 -7.14
C LEU A 226 7.05 -12.77 -7.35
N SER A 227 6.90 -11.86 -8.31
CA SER A 227 7.91 -10.83 -8.58
C SER A 227 8.13 -9.89 -7.39
N LEU A 228 7.12 -9.66 -6.55
CA LEU A 228 7.19 -8.78 -5.37
C LEU A 228 8.35 -9.12 -4.43
N ALA A 229 8.53 -10.40 -4.12
CA ALA A 229 9.61 -10.86 -3.24
C ALA A 229 11.00 -10.75 -3.88
N ARG A 230 11.09 -10.64 -5.21
CA ARG A 230 12.37 -10.63 -5.95
C ARG A 230 12.95 -9.23 -6.17
N TYR A 231 12.22 -8.18 -5.85
CA TYR A 231 12.77 -6.81 -5.95
C TYR A 231 14.00 -6.65 -5.05
N ALA A 232 14.91 -5.76 -5.45
CA ALA A 232 16.09 -5.45 -4.65
C ALA A 232 15.73 -5.02 -3.22
N GLU A 233 14.57 -4.46 -3.05
CA GLU A 233 13.98 -3.93 -1.83
C GLU A 233 12.90 -4.86 -1.27
N ALA A 234 13.07 -6.19 -1.44
CA ALA A 234 12.15 -7.17 -0.87
C ALA A 234 11.88 -6.86 0.60
N THR A 235 10.61 -6.74 0.92
CA THR A 235 10.13 -6.23 2.20
C THR A 235 9.09 -7.19 2.77
N SER A 236 9.09 -7.35 4.07
CA SER A 236 8.07 -8.07 4.84
C SER A 236 7.31 -7.09 5.71
N ILE A 237 6.02 -7.34 5.85
CA ILE A 237 5.12 -6.60 6.75
C ILE A 237 4.78 -7.53 7.90
N LEU A 238 5.06 -7.10 9.13
CA LEU A 238 4.63 -7.81 10.34
C LEU A 238 3.62 -6.94 11.10
N GLU A 239 2.62 -7.57 11.66
CA GLU A 239 1.58 -6.92 12.46
C GLU A 239 1.75 -7.27 13.93
N GLY A 240 1.54 -6.29 14.79
CA GLY A 240 1.63 -6.46 16.23
C GLY A 240 0.84 -5.36 16.96
N SER A 241 1.17 -5.17 18.22
CA SER A 241 0.64 -4.07 19.03
C SER A 241 1.73 -3.42 19.85
N ILE A 242 1.60 -2.14 20.14
CA ILE A 242 2.51 -1.44 21.05
C ILE A 242 2.42 -2.11 22.42
N SER A 243 3.48 -2.77 22.86
CA SER A 243 3.53 -3.50 24.13
C SER A 243 4.04 -2.63 25.27
N SER A 244 5.04 -1.79 25.00
CA SER A 244 5.62 -0.87 26.00
C SER A 244 6.50 0.19 25.34
N HIS A 245 6.84 1.19 26.15
CA HIS A 245 7.85 2.19 25.80
C HIS A 245 8.98 2.13 26.77
N ASP A 246 10.20 2.22 26.27
CA ASP A 246 11.42 2.32 27.07
C ASP A 246 11.86 3.79 27.12
N PRO A 247 11.69 4.47 28.25
CA PRO A 247 12.09 5.87 28.39
C PRO A 247 13.59 6.07 28.48
N THR A 248 14.34 5.05 28.91
CA THR A 248 15.80 5.13 29.09
C THR A 248 16.54 5.12 27.76
N PHE A 249 16.11 4.23 26.84
CA PHE A 249 16.73 4.07 25.53
C PHE A 249 15.91 4.72 24.39
N HIS A 250 14.83 5.43 24.70
CA HIS A 250 13.94 6.05 23.73
C HIS A 250 13.45 5.06 22.65
N LEU A 251 12.96 3.88 23.09
CA LEU A 251 12.43 2.86 22.22
C LEU A 251 10.94 2.62 22.46
N THR A 252 10.28 2.14 21.42
CA THR A 252 8.93 1.58 21.47
C THR A 252 9.00 0.10 21.12
N TRP A 253 8.43 -0.77 21.95
CA TRP A 253 8.37 -2.20 21.73
C TRP A 253 7.02 -2.57 21.11
N ILE A 254 7.08 -3.34 20.02
CA ILE A 254 5.93 -3.89 19.34
C ILE A 254 5.94 -5.40 19.62
N GLY A 255 4.90 -5.84 20.31
CA GLY A 255 4.68 -7.24 20.66
C GLY A 255 3.90 -7.97 19.59
N MET A 256 4.34 -9.19 19.28
CA MET A 256 3.65 -10.15 18.43
C MET A 256 3.75 -11.53 19.06
N LEU A 257 2.97 -12.51 18.61
CA LEU A 257 3.06 -13.85 19.15
C LEU A 257 4.44 -14.44 18.85
N GLY A 258 5.15 -14.91 19.89
CA GLY A 258 6.50 -15.48 19.76
C GLY A 258 7.65 -14.48 19.79
N GLY A 259 7.39 -13.16 19.96
CA GLY A 259 8.47 -12.21 20.06
C GLY A 259 8.06 -10.74 20.12
N ARG A 260 9.05 -9.87 20.10
CA ARG A 260 8.85 -8.43 20.03
C ARG A 260 9.97 -7.78 19.23
N VAL A 261 9.67 -6.64 18.65
CA VAL A 261 10.64 -5.80 17.95
C VAL A 261 10.66 -4.40 18.54
N ALA A 262 11.84 -3.81 18.60
CA ALA A 262 12.06 -2.44 19.04
C ALA A 262 12.21 -1.51 17.82
N VAL A 263 11.57 -0.37 17.91
CA VAL A 263 11.71 0.75 16.98
C VAL A 263 12.05 2.03 17.76
N PRO A 264 12.57 3.08 17.13
CA PRO A 264 12.71 4.38 17.77
C PRO A 264 11.38 4.84 18.39
N ARG A 265 11.46 5.58 19.51
CA ARG A 265 10.29 6.04 20.28
C ARG A 265 9.24 6.69 19.38
N GLN A 266 8.01 6.25 19.56
CA GLN A 266 6.81 6.78 18.92
C GLN A 266 5.79 7.23 19.96
N GLU A 267 5.06 8.28 19.68
CA GLU A 267 4.00 8.82 20.55
C GLU A 267 2.65 8.11 20.25
N ILE A 268 2.63 6.79 20.42
CA ILE A 268 1.46 5.95 20.17
C ILE A 268 1.10 5.24 21.48
N ALA A 269 -0.18 5.17 21.81
CA ALA A 269 -0.64 4.53 23.04
C ALA A 269 -0.35 3.02 23.05
N VAL A 270 0.01 2.48 24.22
CA VAL A 270 0.13 1.04 24.45
C VAL A 270 -1.19 0.34 24.13
N GLY A 271 -1.13 -0.84 23.50
CA GLY A 271 -2.27 -1.62 23.04
C GLY A 271 -2.77 -1.25 21.63
N LYS A 272 -2.33 -0.15 21.03
CA LYS A 272 -2.66 0.17 19.64
C LYS A 272 -1.99 -0.81 18.68
N ARG A 273 -2.71 -1.17 17.63
CA ARG A 273 -2.16 -1.96 16.52
C ARG A 273 -1.01 -1.18 15.89
N ALA A 274 0.00 -1.92 15.46
CA ALA A 274 1.17 -1.40 14.79
C ALA A 274 1.58 -2.36 13.69
N ARG A 275 2.01 -1.82 12.57
CA ARG A 275 2.55 -2.55 11.43
C ARG A 275 4.02 -2.17 11.29
N VAL A 276 4.89 -3.13 11.07
CA VAL A 276 6.32 -2.89 10.88
C VAL A 276 6.79 -3.40 9.53
N GLU A 277 7.63 -2.59 8.90
CA GLU A 277 8.32 -2.92 7.66
C GLU A 277 9.73 -3.42 7.97
N ILE A 278 10.10 -4.57 7.40
CA ILE A 278 11.41 -5.17 7.54
C ILE A 278 11.94 -5.53 6.16
N GLN A 279 13.06 -4.94 5.77
CA GLN A 279 13.70 -5.26 4.50
C GLN A 279 14.50 -6.56 4.62
N ALA A 280 14.40 -7.43 3.63
CA ALA A 280 15.06 -8.74 3.63
C ALA A 280 16.59 -8.66 3.79
N ARG A 281 17.21 -7.56 3.36
CA ARG A 281 18.65 -7.31 3.52
C ARG A 281 19.06 -6.99 4.97
N ASP A 282 18.12 -6.57 5.80
CA ASP A 282 18.36 -6.21 7.19
C ASP A 282 18.08 -7.39 8.14
N VAL A 283 17.81 -8.58 7.58
CA VAL A 283 17.55 -9.82 8.32
C VAL A 283 18.70 -10.79 8.13
N SER A 284 19.46 -11.05 9.18
CA SER A 284 20.46 -12.13 9.25
C SER A 284 19.90 -13.33 10.00
N LEU A 285 20.49 -14.50 9.79
CA LEU A 285 20.05 -15.77 10.36
C LEU A 285 21.11 -16.36 11.30
N SER A 286 20.66 -16.90 12.45
CA SER A 286 21.51 -17.56 13.41
C SER A 286 20.82 -18.80 13.96
N LEU A 287 21.58 -19.90 14.14
CA LEU A 287 21.07 -21.15 14.74
C LEU A 287 20.86 -21.04 16.25
N LYS A 288 21.47 -20.04 16.89
CA LYS A 288 21.37 -19.81 18.34
C LYS A 288 20.96 -18.38 18.63
N ALA A 289 20.26 -18.18 19.74
CA ALA A 289 20.06 -16.86 20.29
C ALA A 289 21.40 -16.31 20.82
N HIS A 290 21.84 -15.18 20.26
CA HIS A 290 23.05 -14.49 20.68
C HIS A 290 22.67 -13.22 21.45
N SER A 291 23.37 -12.96 22.55
CA SER A 291 23.27 -11.75 23.37
C SER A 291 24.49 -10.82 23.24
N ASP A 292 25.53 -11.27 22.55
CA ASP A 292 26.79 -10.58 22.31
C ASP A 292 26.84 -9.84 20.97
N THR A 293 25.71 -9.32 20.57
CA THR A 293 25.53 -8.59 19.31
C THR A 293 24.80 -7.27 19.55
N SER A 294 24.99 -6.30 18.67
CA SER A 294 24.26 -5.03 18.69
C SER A 294 22.81 -5.15 18.17
N ILE A 295 22.41 -6.34 17.69
CA ILE A 295 21.06 -6.58 17.16
C ILE A 295 20.17 -7.02 18.31
N ILE A 296 19.20 -6.17 18.67
CA ILE A 296 18.27 -6.42 19.78
C ILE A 296 16.97 -7.10 19.34
N ASN A 297 16.64 -7.04 18.06
CA ASN A 297 15.43 -7.64 17.51
C ASN A 297 15.73 -9.07 17.07
N LEU A 298 15.33 -10.03 17.87
CA LEU A 298 15.57 -11.45 17.68
C LEU A 298 14.24 -12.20 17.68
N LEU A 299 13.89 -12.81 16.54
CA LEU A 299 12.64 -13.51 16.36
C LEU A 299 12.89 -15.00 16.09
N PRO A 300 12.32 -15.91 16.89
CA PRO A 300 12.30 -17.34 16.56
C PRO A 300 11.58 -17.57 15.25
N ALA A 301 12.18 -18.35 14.36
CA ALA A 301 11.62 -18.56 13.03
C ALA A 301 11.95 -19.96 12.51
N ARG A 302 11.19 -20.39 11.51
CA ARG A 302 11.41 -21.64 10.78
C ARG A 302 11.50 -21.35 9.27
N VAL A 303 12.47 -21.94 8.61
CA VAL A 303 12.60 -21.85 7.14
C VAL A 303 11.41 -22.54 6.47
N VAL A 304 10.70 -21.82 5.61
CA VAL A 304 9.56 -22.34 4.85
C VAL A 304 10.00 -22.73 3.45
N ASP A 305 10.77 -21.82 2.80
CA ASP A 305 11.14 -21.95 1.40
C ASP A 305 12.38 -21.09 1.12
N THR A 306 13.12 -21.44 0.06
CA THR A 306 14.31 -20.72 -0.35
C THR A 306 14.36 -20.56 -1.88
N GLN A 307 14.85 -19.42 -2.35
CA GLN A 307 15.02 -19.15 -3.78
C GLN A 307 16.36 -18.51 -4.10
N GLU A 308 17.06 -19.05 -5.08
CA GLU A 308 18.24 -18.39 -5.64
C GLU A 308 17.81 -17.15 -6.44
N ILE A 309 18.35 -15.98 -6.07
CA ILE A 309 18.11 -14.72 -6.79
C ILE A 309 19.32 -14.30 -7.63
N SER A 310 20.49 -14.84 -7.33
CA SER A 310 21.72 -14.71 -8.11
C SER A 310 22.68 -15.87 -7.77
N PRO A 311 23.76 -16.05 -8.52
CA PRO A 311 24.77 -17.07 -8.20
C PRO A 311 25.36 -16.97 -6.78
N SER A 312 25.30 -15.78 -6.17
CA SER A 312 25.88 -15.50 -4.84
C SER A 312 24.84 -15.33 -3.73
N GLN A 313 23.55 -15.15 -4.05
CA GLN A 313 22.53 -14.74 -3.09
C GLN A 313 21.30 -15.67 -3.10
N LEU A 314 20.78 -15.89 -1.92
CA LEU A 314 19.60 -16.66 -1.62
C LEU A 314 18.59 -15.78 -0.90
N LEU A 315 17.34 -15.85 -1.30
CA LEU A 315 16.21 -15.31 -0.56
C LEU A 315 15.57 -16.45 0.23
N VAL A 316 15.36 -16.23 1.51
CA VAL A 316 14.82 -17.21 2.45
C VAL A 316 13.50 -16.70 2.98
N ARG A 317 12.46 -17.48 2.86
CA ARG A 317 11.15 -17.22 3.47
C ARG A 317 11.09 -17.94 4.81
N LEU A 318 10.77 -17.19 5.84
CA LEU A 318 10.68 -17.64 7.23
C LEU A 318 9.23 -17.57 7.70
N ALA A 319 8.79 -18.54 8.47
CA ALA A 319 7.55 -18.47 9.25
C ALA A 319 7.89 -18.16 10.71
N LEU A 320 7.20 -17.17 11.27
CA LEU A 320 7.21 -16.86 12.70
C LEU A 320 6.19 -17.72 13.46
N GLU A 321 6.20 -17.68 14.80
CA GLU A 321 5.32 -18.52 15.62
C GLU A 321 3.83 -18.20 15.46
N ASP A 322 3.50 -16.96 15.10
CA ASP A 322 2.13 -16.51 14.84
C ASP A 322 1.63 -16.80 13.41
N GLY A 323 2.47 -17.43 12.58
CA GLY A 323 2.18 -17.71 11.18
C GLY A 323 2.51 -16.56 10.21
N GLN A 324 2.92 -15.41 10.72
CA GLN A 324 3.41 -14.32 9.88
C GLN A 324 4.72 -14.73 9.17
N THR A 325 5.01 -14.09 8.06
CA THR A 325 6.16 -14.47 7.24
C THR A 325 7.15 -13.32 7.08
N LEU A 326 8.44 -13.66 7.16
CA LEU A 326 9.56 -12.75 7.07
C LEU A 326 10.53 -13.22 5.98
N LEU A 327 11.09 -12.29 5.21
CA LEU A 327 12.14 -12.55 4.23
C LEU A 327 13.52 -12.24 4.80
N SER A 328 14.49 -13.08 4.47
CA SER A 328 15.91 -12.82 4.71
C SER A 328 16.70 -13.01 3.42
N ARG A 329 17.57 -12.05 3.09
CA ARG A 329 18.48 -12.13 1.96
C ARG A 329 19.90 -12.39 2.46
N ILE A 330 20.41 -13.58 2.19
CA ILE A 330 21.73 -14.02 2.63
C ILE A 330 22.58 -14.48 1.43
N THR A 331 23.88 -14.64 1.68
CA THR A 331 24.77 -15.26 0.67
C THR A 331 24.57 -16.78 0.67
N ARG A 332 24.76 -17.40 -0.50
CA ARG A 332 24.76 -18.88 -0.58
C ARG A 332 25.82 -19.51 0.32
N ARG A 333 26.99 -18.85 0.44
CA ARG A 333 28.04 -19.30 1.37
C ARG A 333 27.56 -19.33 2.82
N SER A 334 26.80 -18.28 3.24
CA SER A 334 26.23 -18.24 4.60
C SER A 334 25.20 -19.35 4.82
N ALA A 335 24.33 -19.58 3.84
CA ALA A 335 23.35 -20.67 3.90
C ALA A 335 24.00 -22.04 4.06
N MET A 336 25.05 -22.31 3.29
CA MET A 336 25.82 -23.55 3.40
C MET A 336 26.53 -23.67 4.76
N ALA A 337 27.12 -22.58 5.25
CA ALA A 337 27.85 -22.59 6.54
C ALA A 337 26.97 -22.91 7.74
N ILE A 338 25.68 -22.51 7.70
CA ILE A 338 24.71 -22.81 8.77
C ILE A 338 23.87 -24.07 8.47
N GLY A 339 24.14 -24.78 7.36
CA GLY A 339 23.36 -25.97 6.97
C GLY A 339 21.89 -25.67 6.73
N LEU A 340 21.58 -24.52 6.11
CA LEU A 340 20.21 -24.06 5.90
C LEU A 340 19.41 -25.05 5.03
N HIS A 341 18.23 -25.45 5.49
CA HIS A 341 17.29 -26.30 4.75
C HIS A 341 15.85 -25.97 5.17
N GLU A 342 14.88 -26.36 4.38
CA GLU A 342 13.46 -26.23 4.74
C GLU A 342 13.14 -26.94 6.04
N GLY A 343 12.32 -26.31 6.89
CA GLY A 343 12.00 -26.81 8.22
C GLY A 343 13.02 -26.47 9.30
N CYS A 344 14.22 -25.97 8.95
CA CYS A 344 15.25 -25.57 9.92
C CYS A 344 14.72 -24.51 10.88
N ARG A 345 14.84 -24.74 12.19
CA ARG A 345 14.53 -23.75 13.22
C ARG A 345 15.77 -22.89 13.50
N LEU A 346 15.57 -21.60 13.55
CA LEU A 346 16.63 -20.61 13.70
C LEU A 346 16.08 -19.30 14.28
N TYR A 347 16.94 -18.34 14.44
CA TYR A 347 16.58 -16.98 14.85
C TYR A 347 16.83 -16.00 13.70
N ALA A 348 15.81 -15.21 13.39
CA ALA A 348 15.93 -14.05 12.51
C ALA A 348 16.41 -12.85 13.34
N GLN A 349 17.58 -12.35 13.02
CA GLN A 349 18.20 -11.18 13.63
C GLN A 349 17.89 -9.96 12.75
N VAL A 350 17.05 -9.07 13.23
CA VAL A 350 16.58 -7.92 12.47
C VAL A 350 17.32 -6.66 12.91
N LYS A 351 18.17 -6.13 12.02
CA LYS A 351 19.00 -4.97 12.30
C LYS A 351 18.21 -3.67 12.30
N SER A 352 17.30 -3.52 11.36
CA SER A 352 16.52 -2.28 11.15
C SER A 352 15.05 -2.62 10.94
N VAL A 353 14.20 -1.86 11.61
CA VAL A 353 12.74 -1.99 11.56
C VAL A 353 12.17 -0.59 11.38
N ALA A 354 11.30 -0.40 10.39
CA ALA A 354 10.53 0.82 10.24
C ALA A 354 9.09 0.57 10.73
N LEU A 355 8.59 1.47 11.56
CA LEU A 355 7.18 1.45 11.96
C LEU A 355 6.35 2.10 10.86
N ILE A 356 5.26 1.43 10.52
CA ILE A 356 4.14 1.95 9.72
C ILE A 356 2.99 2.15 10.71
N ILE A 357 2.43 3.33 10.76
CA ILE A 357 1.38 3.69 11.75
C ILE A 357 0.02 3.51 11.12
#